data_21a43446cde8f422dd420b35b820987a
#
_entry.id   21a43446cde8f422dd420b35b820987a
#
_cell.length_a   1.000
_cell.length_b   1.000
_cell.length_c   1.000
_cell.angle_alpha   90.00
_cell.angle_beta   90.00
_cell.angle_gamma   90.00
#
_symmetry.space_group_name_H-M   'P 1'
#
loop_
_entity.id
_entity.type
_entity.pdbx_description
1 polymer ?
#
loop_
_entity_poly.entity_id
_entity_poly.type
_entity_poly.pdbx_seq_one_letter_code
_entity_poly.pdbx_strand_id
1 'polypeptide(L)'
;MSENVATSTSIINLAVESVAALINALSLFADIRRGAMGTGNCLVCEVGPTTPETVWLDKNKYIPLDLTINGKHSSLRTLSDAMNTIHESLTMLTSYPSGTGWKITDIATLTEPQVIGRESNDWIMASALTVKIATNLPEPAPIPDPTPTPEPTPEPDTEPEQE
;
A
#
# COMPACT_ATOMS: atom_id res chain seq x y z
N MET A 1 14.61 -21.71 -14.44
CA MET A 1 14.36 -20.57 -13.54
C MET A 1 12.87 -20.57 -13.24
N SER A 2 12.49 -20.87 -12.02
CA SER A 2 11.09 -20.78 -11.62
C SER A 2 10.79 -19.31 -11.37
N GLU A 3 10.03 -18.70 -12.26
CA GLU A 3 9.39 -17.42 -11.95
C GLU A 3 8.45 -17.66 -10.78
N ASN A 4 8.81 -17.09 -9.66
CA ASN A 4 7.97 -17.10 -8.47
C ASN A 4 6.81 -16.13 -8.75
N VAL A 5 5.79 -16.63 -9.45
CA VAL A 5 4.53 -15.90 -9.60
C VAL A 5 3.93 -15.81 -8.21
N ALA A 6 4.02 -14.63 -7.60
CA ALA A 6 3.38 -14.39 -6.31
C ALA A 6 1.90 -14.73 -6.44
N THR A 7 1.42 -15.68 -5.63
CA THR A 7 0.01 -16.03 -5.58
C THR A 7 -0.80 -14.84 -5.04
N SER A 8 -2.07 -14.73 -5.40
CA SER A 8 -2.96 -13.64 -4.90
C SER A 8 -2.92 -13.55 -3.36
N THR A 9 -2.85 -14.67 -2.66
CA THR A 9 -2.71 -14.72 -1.18
C THR A 9 -1.40 -14.09 -0.70
N SER A 10 -0.29 -14.32 -1.40
CA SER A 10 1.01 -13.72 -1.06
C SER A 10 0.98 -12.20 -1.28
N ILE A 11 0.38 -11.73 -2.35
CA ILE A 11 0.24 -10.30 -2.66
C ILE A 11 -0.62 -9.61 -1.61
N ILE A 12 -1.74 -10.20 -1.19
CA ILE A 12 -2.60 -9.68 -0.13
C ILE A 12 -1.80 -9.53 1.18
N ASN A 13 -1.03 -10.55 1.56
CA ASN A 13 -0.20 -10.50 2.76
C ASN A 13 0.83 -9.37 2.69
N LEU A 14 1.54 -9.23 1.57
CA LEU A 14 2.52 -8.16 1.37
C LEU A 14 1.88 -6.77 1.43
N ALA A 15 0.71 -6.60 0.83
CA ALA A 15 -0.04 -5.35 0.88
C ALA A 15 -0.48 -5.00 2.31
N VAL A 16 -1.01 -5.97 3.07
CA VAL A 16 -1.41 -5.77 4.47
C VAL A 16 -0.21 -5.44 5.35
N GLU A 17 0.91 -6.13 5.18
CA GLU A 17 2.15 -5.82 5.90
C GLU A 17 2.66 -4.41 5.59
N SER A 18 2.56 -3.98 4.34
CA SER A 18 2.93 -2.62 3.94
C SER A 18 2.03 -1.56 4.58
N VAL A 19 0.72 -1.80 4.64
CA VAL A 19 -0.22 -0.91 5.33
C VAL A 19 0.05 -0.88 6.84
N ALA A 20 0.30 -2.03 7.46
CA ALA A 20 0.66 -2.11 8.88
C ALA A 20 1.96 -1.34 9.18
N ALA A 21 2.95 -1.42 8.30
CA ALA A 21 4.19 -0.65 8.44
C ALA A 21 3.94 0.88 8.38
N LEU A 22 3.04 1.34 7.51
CA LEU A 22 2.63 2.74 7.45
C LEU A 22 1.96 3.19 8.75
N ILE A 23 1.09 2.36 9.32
CA ILE A 23 0.42 2.65 10.60
C ILE A 23 1.44 2.70 11.72
N ASN A 24 2.38 1.76 11.79
CA ASN A 24 3.41 1.72 12.82
C ASN A 24 4.37 2.94 12.75
N ALA A 25 4.56 3.50 11.56
CA ALA A 25 5.33 4.74 11.39
C ALA A 25 4.67 5.99 11.99
N LEU A 26 3.37 5.93 12.33
CA LEU A 26 2.65 7.03 12.96
C LEU A 26 2.97 7.19 14.45
N SER A 27 3.70 6.27 15.07
CA SER A 27 4.10 6.29 16.49
C SER A 27 2.90 6.44 17.44
N LEU A 28 1.90 5.59 17.26
CA LEU A 28 0.70 5.56 18.09
C LEU A 28 0.98 4.88 19.45
N PHE A 29 -0.05 4.76 20.30
CA PHE A 29 0.09 4.15 21.63
C PHE A 29 0.53 2.67 21.62
N ALA A 30 0.32 1.98 20.51
CA ALA A 30 0.74 0.59 20.29
C ALA A 30 1.00 0.34 18.81
N ASP A 31 1.88 -0.63 18.52
CA ASP A 31 2.05 -1.12 17.16
C ASP A 31 0.85 -1.96 16.75
N ILE A 32 0.42 -1.78 15.49
CA ILE A 32 -0.64 -2.60 14.94
C ILE A 32 -0.12 -3.99 14.61
N ARG A 33 -0.90 -5.01 14.96
CA ARG A 33 -0.61 -6.43 14.70
C ARG A 33 -1.76 -7.08 13.95
N ARG A 34 -1.45 -8.14 13.21
CA ARG A 34 -2.50 -8.97 12.60
C ARG A 34 -3.04 -9.97 13.62
N GLY A 35 -4.35 -10.20 13.58
CA GLY A 35 -5.02 -11.20 14.39
C GLY A 35 -5.90 -10.64 15.50
N ALA A 36 -6.22 -11.46 16.48
CA ALA A 36 -7.14 -11.13 17.54
C ALA A 36 -6.59 -10.12 18.53
N MET A 37 -7.48 -9.34 19.15
CA MET A 37 -7.13 -8.46 20.26
C MET A 37 -6.61 -9.24 21.46
N GLY A 38 -5.48 -8.76 21.99
CA GLY A 38 -4.90 -9.28 23.21
C GLY A 38 -5.45 -8.64 24.48
N THR A 39 -4.77 -8.89 25.59
CA THR A 39 -5.02 -8.20 26.86
C THR A 39 -4.33 -6.85 26.88
N GLY A 40 -4.97 -5.85 27.49
CA GLY A 40 -4.43 -4.50 27.61
C GLY A 40 -4.59 -3.65 26.34
N ASN A 41 -3.88 -2.52 26.30
CA ASN A 41 -3.93 -1.60 25.18
C ASN A 41 -3.33 -2.25 23.92
N CYS A 42 -4.09 -2.28 22.82
CA CYS A 42 -3.63 -2.89 21.58
C CYS A 42 -4.32 -2.28 20.36
N LEU A 43 -3.66 -2.42 19.22
CA LEU A 43 -4.19 -2.18 17.89
C LEU A 43 -4.01 -3.46 17.06
N VAL A 44 -5.06 -3.91 16.42
CA VAL A 44 -5.03 -5.10 15.57
C VAL A 44 -5.73 -4.85 14.25
N CYS A 45 -5.29 -5.56 13.21
CA CYS A 45 -5.97 -5.54 11.93
C CYS A 45 -6.28 -6.97 11.47
N GLU A 46 -7.41 -7.10 10.80
CA GLU A 46 -7.86 -8.35 10.22
C GLU A 46 -8.29 -8.13 8.77
N VAL A 47 -7.96 -9.09 7.93
CA VAL A 47 -8.43 -9.09 6.54
C VAL A 47 -9.85 -9.63 6.54
N GLY A 48 -10.76 -8.81 6.03
CA GLY A 48 -12.15 -9.21 5.83
C GLY A 48 -12.30 -10.17 4.64
N PRO A 49 -13.52 -10.64 4.37
CA PRO A 49 -13.78 -11.45 3.18
C PRO A 49 -13.40 -10.64 1.92
N THR A 50 -12.53 -11.22 1.11
CA THR A 50 -12.14 -10.62 -0.16
C THR A 50 -13.30 -10.68 -1.14
N THR A 51 -13.58 -9.59 -1.82
CA THR A 51 -14.49 -9.57 -2.96
C THR A 51 -13.83 -10.29 -4.14
N PRO A 52 -14.61 -10.90 -5.06
CA PRO A 52 -14.03 -11.55 -6.24
C PRO A 52 -13.15 -10.58 -7.04
N GLU A 53 -12.04 -11.10 -7.55
CA GLU A 53 -11.14 -10.34 -8.41
C GLU A 53 -11.89 -9.78 -9.64
N THR A 54 -11.71 -8.50 -9.92
CA THR A 54 -12.22 -7.87 -11.14
C THR A 54 -11.11 -7.87 -12.18
N VAL A 55 -11.37 -8.47 -13.34
CA VAL A 55 -10.43 -8.46 -14.47
C VAL A 55 -10.91 -7.39 -15.47
N TRP A 56 -10.05 -6.45 -15.78
CA TRP A 56 -10.31 -5.41 -16.77
C TRP A 56 -9.83 -5.81 -18.17
N LEU A 57 -10.24 -5.08 -19.19
CA LEU A 57 -9.87 -5.33 -20.60
C LEU A 57 -8.35 -5.30 -20.83
N ASP A 58 -7.60 -4.61 -20.00
CA ASP A 58 -6.14 -4.54 -20.02
C ASP A 58 -5.45 -5.77 -19.38
N LYS A 59 -6.23 -6.78 -19.00
CA LYS A 59 -5.80 -7.99 -18.28
C LYS A 59 -5.24 -7.75 -16.88
N ASN A 60 -5.28 -6.53 -16.37
CA ASN A 60 -4.92 -6.25 -14.98
C ASN A 60 -6.03 -6.75 -14.06
N LYS A 61 -5.63 -7.36 -12.97
CA LYS A 61 -6.56 -7.79 -11.93
C LYS A 61 -6.52 -6.77 -10.80
N TYR A 62 -7.71 -6.43 -10.31
CA TYR A 62 -7.87 -5.55 -9.16
C TYR A 62 -8.51 -6.34 -8.03
N ILE A 63 -7.85 -6.34 -6.88
CA ILE A 63 -8.31 -7.01 -5.67
C ILE A 63 -8.75 -5.92 -4.68
N PRO A 64 -10.06 -5.72 -4.47
CA PRO A 64 -10.53 -4.92 -3.35
C PRO A 64 -10.42 -5.75 -2.07
N LEU A 65 -9.73 -5.20 -1.08
CA LEU A 65 -9.46 -5.84 0.19
C LEU A 65 -10.06 -5.00 1.30
N ASP A 66 -10.93 -5.60 2.12
CA ASP A 66 -11.43 -4.95 3.32
C ASP A 66 -10.51 -5.26 4.50
N LEU A 67 -9.99 -4.22 5.10
CA LEU A 67 -9.12 -4.29 6.27
C LEU A 67 -9.85 -3.71 7.48
N THR A 68 -10.20 -4.57 8.42
CA THR A 68 -10.81 -4.15 9.69
C THR A 68 -9.70 -3.78 10.66
N ILE A 69 -9.84 -2.64 11.32
CA ILE A 69 -8.93 -2.17 12.35
C ILE A 69 -9.70 -2.10 13.67
N ASN A 70 -9.20 -2.81 14.66
CA ASN A 70 -9.75 -2.79 16.00
C ASN A 70 -8.72 -2.24 16.98
N GLY A 71 -9.18 -1.44 17.92
CA GLY A 71 -8.34 -0.89 18.95
C GLY A 71 -8.96 -1.04 20.33
N LYS A 72 -8.12 -1.21 21.34
CA LYS A 72 -8.49 -1.27 22.75
C LYS A 72 -7.57 -0.37 23.58
N HIS A 73 -8.18 0.47 24.42
CA HIS A 73 -7.43 1.36 25.31
C HIS A 73 -8.31 1.80 26.49
N SER A 74 -7.69 2.03 27.64
CA SER A 74 -8.37 2.54 28.84
C SER A 74 -8.88 3.99 28.67
N SER A 75 -8.22 4.79 27.84
CA SER A 75 -8.63 6.15 27.50
C SER A 75 -9.34 6.17 26.15
N LEU A 76 -10.63 6.51 26.15
CA LEU A 76 -11.41 6.66 24.91
C LEU A 76 -10.81 7.73 23.98
N ARG A 77 -10.34 8.84 24.55
CA ARG A 77 -9.74 9.92 23.77
C ARG A 77 -8.51 9.47 23.03
N THR A 78 -7.58 8.80 23.73
CA THR A 78 -6.35 8.27 23.12
C THR A 78 -6.68 7.27 22.01
N LEU A 79 -7.65 6.40 22.24
CA LEU A 79 -8.08 5.41 21.26
C LEU A 79 -8.71 6.08 20.03
N SER A 80 -9.62 7.03 20.24
CA SER A 80 -10.30 7.77 19.17
C SER A 80 -9.29 8.57 18.33
N ASP A 81 -8.37 9.28 18.98
CA ASP A 81 -7.33 10.05 18.28
C ASP A 81 -6.44 9.13 17.43
N ALA A 82 -6.06 7.97 17.96
CA ALA A 82 -5.26 7.00 17.21
C ALA A 82 -6.01 6.44 16.00
N MET A 83 -7.26 6.01 16.17
CA MET A 83 -8.08 5.45 15.11
C MET A 83 -8.34 6.48 13.99
N ASN A 84 -8.65 7.72 14.34
CA ASN A 84 -8.84 8.81 13.38
C ASN A 84 -7.52 9.14 12.65
N THR A 85 -6.40 9.17 13.36
CA THR A 85 -5.08 9.41 12.76
C THR A 85 -4.73 8.34 11.72
N ILE A 86 -5.03 7.08 12.00
CA ILE A 86 -4.83 5.98 11.03
C ILE A 86 -5.63 6.24 9.75
N HIS A 87 -6.93 6.52 9.88
CA HIS A 87 -7.80 6.76 8.72
C HIS A 87 -7.36 7.97 7.91
N GLU A 88 -7.10 9.09 8.58
CA GLU A 88 -6.67 10.33 7.94
C GLU A 88 -5.34 10.14 7.20
N SER A 89 -4.35 9.55 7.86
CA SER A 89 -3.03 9.33 7.26
C SER A 89 -3.06 8.40 6.06
N LEU A 90 -3.84 7.33 6.10
CA LEU A 90 -3.91 6.36 5.01
C LEU A 90 -4.75 6.84 3.84
N THR A 91 -5.83 7.57 4.08
CA THR A 91 -6.70 8.09 3.00
C THR A 91 -6.12 9.31 2.30
N MET A 92 -5.20 10.02 2.93
CA MET A 92 -4.51 11.19 2.38
C MET A 92 -3.14 10.88 1.76
N LEU A 93 -2.78 9.62 1.61
CA LEU A 93 -1.51 9.25 0.97
C LEU A 93 -1.44 9.75 -0.48
N THR A 94 -0.32 10.34 -0.83
CA THR A 94 0.00 10.75 -2.21
C THR A 94 0.79 9.69 -2.98
N SER A 95 1.38 8.75 -2.27
CA SER A 95 2.13 7.63 -2.84
C SER A 95 1.81 6.36 -2.07
N TYR A 96 1.40 5.33 -2.78
CA TYR A 96 1.00 4.05 -2.20
C TYR A 96 2.10 3.01 -2.27
N PRO A 97 2.16 2.08 -1.30
CA PRO A 97 3.09 0.96 -1.35
C PRO A 97 2.93 0.11 -2.61
N SER A 98 4.03 -0.41 -3.09
CA SER A 98 4.09 -1.31 -4.23
C SER A 98 5.18 -2.36 -4.05
N GLY A 99 5.09 -3.42 -4.82
CA GLY A 99 6.10 -4.46 -4.89
C GLY A 99 6.17 -5.06 -6.29
N THR A 100 6.88 -6.16 -6.43
CA THR A 100 7.00 -6.84 -7.72
C THR A 100 5.65 -7.40 -8.17
N GLY A 101 5.11 -6.85 -9.25
CA GLY A 101 3.85 -7.31 -9.85
C GLY A 101 2.58 -6.86 -9.13
N TRP A 102 2.67 -5.98 -8.13
CA TRP A 102 1.51 -5.43 -7.45
C TRP A 102 1.72 -3.99 -6.98
N LYS A 103 0.63 -3.29 -6.81
CA LYS A 103 0.60 -1.92 -6.27
C LYS A 103 -0.73 -1.66 -5.58
N ILE A 104 -0.69 -0.98 -4.44
CA ILE A 104 -1.89 -0.37 -3.87
C ILE A 104 -2.22 0.87 -4.71
N THR A 105 -3.46 0.96 -5.17
CA THR A 105 -3.92 2.07 -6.02
C THR A 105 -4.80 3.05 -5.27
N ASP A 106 -5.46 2.60 -4.20
CA ASP A 106 -6.34 3.44 -3.41
C ASP A 106 -6.55 2.84 -2.01
N ILE A 107 -6.71 3.70 -1.02
CA ILE A 107 -7.15 3.34 0.33
C ILE A 107 -8.26 4.31 0.72
N ALA A 108 -9.42 3.78 1.01
CA ALA A 108 -10.60 4.56 1.37
C ALA A 108 -11.23 4.05 2.68
N THR A 109 -11.87 4.93 3.41
CA THR A 109 -12.65 4.55 4.60
C THR A 109 -13.90 3.81 4.16
N LEU A 110 -14.07 2.58 4.62
CA LEU A 110 -15.29 1.80 4.45
C LEU A 110 -16.25 2.04 5.62
N THR A 111 -15.72 2.02 6.83
CA THR A 111 -16.47 2.29 8.06
C THR A 111 -15.63 3.19 8.95
N GLU A 112 -16.21 4.32 9.33
CA GLU A 112 -15.58 5.25 10.26
C GLU A 112 -15.32 4.63 11.63
N PRO A 113 -14.27 5.08 12.34
CA PRO A 113 -14.02 4.62 13.70
C PRO A 113 -15.21 4.84 14.63
N GLN A 114 -15.64 3.78 15.27
CA GLN A 114 -16.77 3.82 16.21
C GLN A 114 -16.52 2.94 17.42
N VAL A 115 -17.09 3.34 18.56
CA VAL A 115 -17.08 2.52 19.78
C VAL A 115 -18.02 1.34 19.57
N ILE A 116 -17.50 0.13 19.77
CA ILE A 116 -18.30 -1.11 19.68
C ILE A 116 -18.55 -1.76 21.03
N GLY A 117 -17.83 -1.35 22.06
CA GLY A 117 -18.03 -1.90 23.40
C GLY A 117 -16.98 -1.50 24.42
N ARG A 118 -17.06 -2.16 25.57
CA ARG A 118 -16.06 -2.08 26.63
C ARG A 118 -15.78 -3.48 27.16
N GLU A 119 -14.53 -3.71 27.50
CA GLU A 119 -14.10 -4.91 28.19
C GLU A 119 -13.36 -4.52 29.46
N SER A 120 -13.94 -4.82 30.62
CA SER A 120 -13.47 -4.32 31.92
C SER A 120 -13.43 -2.77 31.92
N ASN A 121 -12.26 -2.17 32.05
CA ASN A 121 -12.07 -0.72 32.04
C ASN A 121 -11.65 -0.17 30.67
N ASP A 122 -11.48 -1.04 29.67
CA ASP A 122 -10.99 -0.66 28.34
C ASP A 122 -12.11 -0.42 27.35
N TRP A 123 -11.98 0.64 26.58
CA TRP A 123 -12.84 0.94 25.44
C TRP A 123 -12.38 0.15 24.23
N ILE A 124 -13.34 -0.31 23.43
CA ILE A 124 -13.08 -1.02 22.17
C ILE A 124 -13.69 -0.21 21.04
N MET A 125 -12.88 0.09 20.03
CA MET A 125 -13.31 0.73 18.79
C MET A 125 -13.00 -0.17 17.60
N ALA A 126 -13.83 -0.08 16.58
CA ALA A 126 -13.64 -0.74 15.30
C ALA A 126 -13.82 0.24 14.16
N SER A 127 -13.12 -0.02 13.08
CA SER A 127 -13.25 0.68 11.81
C SER A 127 -12.87 -0.25 10.65
N ALA A 128 -13.14 0.17 9.42
CA ALA A 128 -12.72 -0.59 8.26
C ALA A 128 -12.23 0.33 7.15
N LEU A 129 -11.23 -0.14 6.43
CA LEU A 129 -10.67 0.47 5.23
C LEU A 129 -10.85 -0.48 4.06
N THR A 130 -11.11 0.05 2.88
CA THR A 130 -10.98 -0.69 1.62
C THR A 130 -9.65 -0.35 0.98
N VAL A 131 -8.84 -1.35 0.74
CA VAL A 131 -7.55 -1.24 0.06
C VAL A 131 -7.68 -1.86 -1.33
N LYS A 132 -7.46 -1.09 -2.36
CA LYS A 132 -7.49 -1.57 -3.74
C LYS A 132 -6.08 -1.90 -4.20
N ILE A 133 -5.89 -3.13 -4.66
CA ILE A 133 -4.60 -3.66 -5.11
C ILE A 133 -4.70 -3.99 -6.59
N ALA A 134 -3.82 -3.40 -7.40
CA ALA A 134 -3.64 -3.78 -8.80
C ALA A 134 -2.54 -4.85 -8.89
N THR A 135 -2.79 -5.89 -9.67
CA THR A 135 -1.85 -7.00 -9.90
C THR A 135 -1.57 -7.16 -11.39
N ASN A 136 -0.53 -7.94 -11.73
CA ASN A 136 -0.09 -8.17 -13.12
C ASN A 136 0.27 -6.88 -13.86
N LEU A 137 0.82 -5.91 -13.13
CA LEU A 137 1.35 -4.70 -13.77
C LEU A 137 2.44 -5.09 -14.76
N PRO A 138 2.41 -4.56 -15.99
CA PRO A 138 3.50 -4.76 -16.94
C PRO A 138 4.80 -4.23 -16.34
N GLU A 139 5.87 -4.99 -16.52
CA GLU A 139 7.21 -4.52 -16.18
C GLU A 139 7.45 -3.19 -16.91
N PRO A 140 7.93 -2.15 -16.22
CA PRO A 140 8.24 -0.89 -16.89
C PRO A 140 9.18 -1.16 -18.05
N ALA A 141 8.84 -0.67 -19.24
CA ALA A 141 9.65 -0.84 -20.43
C ALA A 141 11.09 -0.40 -20.14
N PRO A 142 12.11 -1.19 -20.56
CA PRO A 142 13.50 -0.80 -20.36
C PRO A 142 13.72 0.57 -21.00
N ILE A 143 14.34 1.46 -20.23
CA ILE A 143 14.70 2.81 -20.71
C ILE A 143 15.57 2.58 -21.96
N PRO A 144 15.19 3.10 -23.14
CA PRO A 144 16.01 2.96 -24.32
C PRO A 144 17.39 3.55 -24.03
N ASP A 145 18.44 2.80 -24.36
CA ASP A 145 19.81 3.27 -24.28
C ASP A 145 19.91 4.62 -25.00
N PRO A 146 20.61 5.60 -24.42
CA PRO A 146 20.80 6.88 -25.08
C PRO A 146 21.41 6.62 -26.46
N THR A 147 20.71 7.10 -27.50
CA THR A 147 21.18 7.00 -28.87
C THR A 147 22.60 7.58 -28.93
N PRO A 148 23.60 6.83 -29.43
CA PRO A 148 24.96 7.37 -29.55
C PRO A 148 24.91 8.66 -30.34
N THR A 149 25.48 9.71 -29.76
CA THR A 149 25.60 11.01 -30.41
C THR A 149 26.37 10.79 -31.71
N PRO A 150 25.88 11.19 -32.89
CA PRO A 150 26.61 11.06 -34.12
C PRO A 150 27.95 11.77 -34.01
N GLU A 151 29.03 11.05 -34.31
CA GLU A 151 30.39 11.56 -34.36
C GLU A 151 30.42 12.76 -35.34
N PRO A 152 31.05 13.88 -34.98
CA PRO A 152 31.12 15.02 -35.87
C PRO A 152 31.84 14.62 -37.15
N THR A 153 31.19 14.85 -38.29
CA THR A 153 31.75 14.62 -39.61
C THR A 153 33.02 15.47 -39.75
N PRO A 154 34.19 14.90 -40.10
CA PRO A 154 35.38 15.70 -40.31
C PRO A 154 35.13 16.70 -41.44
N GLU A 155 35.47 17.97 -41.18
CA GLU A 155 35.43 19.02 -42.19
C GLU A 155 36.38 18.65 -43.33
N PRO A 156 35.99 18.88 -44.60
CA PRO A 156 36.89 18.69 -45.73
C PRO A 156 38.06 19.67 -45.67
N ASP A 157 39.28 19.17 -45.69
CA ASP A 157 40.49 19.97 -45.81
C ASP A 157 40.42 20.88 -47.04
N THR A 158 40.41 22.17 -46.78
CA THR A 158 40.52 23.17 -47.83
C THR A 158 41.96 23.21 -48.28
N GLU A 159 42.26 22.61 -49.44
CA GLU A 159 43.56 22.78 -50.09
C GLU A 159 43.83 24.26 -50.39
N PRO A 160 45.03 24.78 -50.06
CA PRO A 160 45.37 26.13 -50.46
C PRO A 160 45.74 26.11 -51.96
N GLU A 161 44.99 26.94 -52.73
CA GLU A 161 45.39 27.26 -54.12
C GLU A 161 46.76 27.98 -54.08
N GLN A 162 47.75 27.40 -54.77
CA GLN A 162 49.01 28.06 -55.10
C GLN A 162 48.86 28.83 -56.42
N GLU A 163 49.14 30.13 -56.31
CA GLU A 163 49.62 30.95 -57.47
C GLU A 163 51.07 30.70 -57.76
#